data_e8482c61a39867c78e94702b5af75fe6
#
_entry.id   e8482c61a39867c78e94702b5af75fe6
#
_cell.length_a   1.000
_cell.length_b   1.000
_cell.length_c   1.000
_cell.angle_alpha   90.00
_cell.angle_beta   90.00
_cell.angle_gamma   90.00
#
_symmetry.space_group_name_H-M   'P 1'
#
loop_
_entity.id
_entity.type
_entity.pdbx_description
1 polymer ?
#
loop_
_entity_poly.entity_id
_entity_poly.type
_entity_poly.pdbx_seq_one_letter_code
_entity_poly.pdbx_strand_id
1 'polypeptide(L)'
;MLHSLETVQEMQAAENEDHPSHEHDVEGIRVFNLDVHVASYPGLRVAIEQLHPNIRDDVRRAYLVKGTTKPFGHNFPQNPTNKRMFVENWLTVNDWLEYSIKEDAAYCFYCFLFKQQPLEQHFGHDAFTKVGYRNWKNAYQGLPQHVGGANSCHNRARTACVDFQNRRASVEHKVENWSVDAERKYETRVTASLDVAGYLIAQAHAFRGHDESDSSLNRGNFLEMIE
;
A
#
# COMPACT_ATOMS: atom_id res chain seq x y z
N MET A 1 70.09 9.70 12.89
CA MET A 1 68.95 10.58 13.12
C MET A 1 68.15 10.83 11.81
N LEU A 2 67.93 9.80 10.99
CA LEU A 2 67.21 9.94 9.70
C LEU A 2 66.22 8.79 9.47
N HIS A 3 65.89 7.98 10.49
CA HIS A 3 65.06 6.78 10.39
C HIS A 3 63.71 6.93 11.16
N SER A 4 63.45 8.12 11.73
CA SER A 4 62.25 8.37 12.52
C SER A 4 61.22 9.27 11.84
N LEU A 5 61.44 9.76 10.62
CA LEU A 5 60.53 10.64 9.90
C LEU A 5 59.74 9.93 8.79
N GLU A 6 60.18 8.77 8.34
CA GLU A 6 59.47 7.96 7.33
C GLU A 6 58.28 7.15 7.88
N THR A 7 58.32 6.79 9.17
CA THR A 7 57.25 6.03 9.81
C THR A 7 56.01 6.83 10.21
N VAL A 8 56.10 8.15 10.23
CA VAL A 8 54.95 9.01 10.58
C VAL A 8 54.17 9.42 9.34
N GLN A 9 54.77 9.43 8.16
CA GLN A 9 54.10 9.72 6.89
C GLN A 9 53.35 8.51 6.28
N GLU A 10 53.75 7.29 6.57
CA GLU A 10 53.02 6.09 6.17
C GLU A 10 51.79 5.78 7.05
N MET A 11 51.72 6.31 8.27
CA MET A 11 50.54 6.16 9.13
C MET A 11 49.44 7.17 8.90
N GLN A 12 49.66 8.22 8.10
CA GLN A 12 48.63 9.24 7.75
C GLN A 12 47.98 9.05 6.37
N ALA A 13 48.40 8.02 5.60
CA ALA A 13 47.82 7.72 4.28
C ALA A 13 46.81 6.57 4.28
N ALA A 14 46.46 5.99 5.45
CA ALA A 14 45.56 4.84 5.59
C ALA A 14 44.20 5.18 6.22
N GLU A 15 43.81 6.42 6.38
CA GLU A 15 42.53 6.83 6.97
C GLU A 15 41.63 7.64 6.00
N ASN A 16 41.68 7.35 4.72
CA ASN A 16 40.67 7.80 3.77
C ASN A 16 40.24 6.64 2.89
N GLU A 17 39.80 5.53 3.48
CA GLU A 17 38.87 4.61 2.84
C GLU A 17 37.48 5.21 2.97
N ASP A 18 37.05 5.77 1.84
CA ASP A 18 35.71 6.20 1.48
C ASP A 18 34.72 5.11 1.89
N HIS A 19 34.02 5.32 3.00
CA HIS A 19 32.93 4.49 3.43
C HIS A 19 31.77 4.85 2.52
N PRO A 20 31.32 4.00 1.60
CA PRO A 20 30.14 4.29 0.81
C PRO A 20 28.97 4.47 1.78
N SER A 21 28.48 5.67 1.81
CA SER A 21 27.38 6.10 2.65
C SER A 21 26.17 5.16 2.50
N HIS A 22 25.87 4.40 3.56
CA HIS A 22 24.65 3.61 3.73
C HIS A 22 23.33 4.42 3.66
N GLU A 23 23.39 5.71 3.34
CA GLU A 23 22.22 6.58 3.26
C GLU A 23 21.39 6.38 1.98
N HIS A 24 21.99 5.93 0.87
CA HIS A 24 21.26 5.71 -0.38
C HIS A 24 20.34 4.47 -0.37
N ASP A 25 20.69 3.43 0.38
CA ASP A 25 19.87 2.21 0.47
C ASP A 25 18.63 2.39 1.37
N VAL A 26 18.70 3.29 2.34
CA VAL A 26 17.60 3.55 3.28
C VAL A 26 16.51 4.42 2.64
N GLU A 27 16.87 5.31 1.73
CA GLU A 27 15.90 6.15 1.01
C GLU A 27 15.11 5.36 -0.04
N GLY A 28 15.73 4.41 -0.74
CA GLY A 28 15.05 3.50 -1.69
C GLY A 28 14.03 2.57 -1.04
N ILE A 29 14.19 2.26 0.26
CA ILE A 29 13.26 1.41 1.02
C ILE A 29 12.00 2.18 1.46
N ARG A 30 12.06 3.50 1.54
CA ARG A 30 10.95 4.38 2.00
C ARG A 30 10.03 4.83 0.88
N VAL A 31 10.48 4.80 -0.36
CA VAL A 31 9.72 5.22 -1.54
C VAL A 31 9.26 3.99 -2.31
N PHE A 32 7.97 3.92 -2.62
CA PHE A 32 7.42 2.83 -3.42
C PHE A 32 7.96 2.87 -4.85
N ASN A 33 8.49 1.73 -5.31
CA ASN A 33 8.90 1.50 -6.69
C ASN A 33 8.32 0.17 -7.16
N LEU A 34 7.54 0.19 -8.26
CA LEU A 34 6.83 -0.98 -8.77
C LEU A 34 7.78 -2.13 -9.15
N ASP A 35 8.88 -1.80 -9.84
CA ASP A 35 9.83 -2.80 -10.36
C ASP A 35 10.63 -3.49 -9.25
N VAL A 36 10.87 -2.78 -8.16
CA VAL A 36 11.62 -3.28 -7.00
C VAL A 36 10.73 -4.07 -6.04
N HIS A 37 9.52 -3.57 -5.76
CA HIS A 37 8.68 -4.09 -4.67
C HIS A 37 7.62 -5.09 -5.12
N VAL A 38 7.35 -5.20 -6.45
CA VAL A 38 6.31 -6.08 -6.99
C VAL A 38 6.91 -7.19 -7.83
N ALA A 39 7.36 -8.26 -7.17
CA ALA A 39 7.91 -9.43 -7.85
C ALA A 39 6.89 -10.09 -8.80
N SER A 40 7.39 -10.64 -9.91
CA SER A 40 6.58 -11.31 -10.92
C SER A 40 6.05 -12.68 -10.44
N TYR A 41 6.82 -13.39 -9.61
CA TYR A 41 6.48 -14.73 -9.13
C TYR A 41 6.20 -14.73 -7.63
N PRO A 42 5.17 -15.47 -7.16
CA PRO A 42 4.78 -15.49 -5.75
C PRO A 42 5.93 -15.84 -4.79
N GLY A 43 6.78 -16.84 -5.12
CA GLY A 43 7.87 -17.28 -4.27
C GLY A 43 9.05 -16.31 -4.13
N LEU A 44 9.09 -15.23 -4.92
CA LEU A 44 10.14 -14.20 -4.88
C LEU A 44 9.72 -12.93 -4.14
N ARG A 45 8.52 -12.91 -3.62
CA ARG A 45 7.96 -11.72 -2.95
C ARG A 45 8.62 -11.52 -1.59
N VAL A 46 8.97 -10.28 -1.30
CA VAL A 46 9.32 -9.87 0.06
C VAL A 46 8.06 -9.84 0.91
N ALA A 47 8.12 -10.39 2.11
CA ALA A 47 6.96 -10.38 3.02
C ALA A 47 6.55 -8.93 3.35
N ILE A 48 5.25 -8.64 3.36
CA ILE A 48 4.74 -7.28 3.57
C ILE A 48 5.24 -6.67 4.88
N GLU A 49 5.42 -7.49 5.92
CA GLU A 49 5.91 -7.05 7.23
C GLU A 49 7.37 -6.58 7.21
N GLN A 50 8.17 -7.08 6.27
CA GLN A 50 9.58 -6.71 6.09
C GLN A 50 9.75 -5.38 5.35
N LEU A 51 8.71 -4.91 4.68
CA LEU A 51 8.71 -3.61 4.00
C LEU A 51 8.55 -2.46 4.99
N HIS A 52 9.09 -1.29 4.62
CA HIS A 52 8.88 -0.09 5.42
C HIS A 52 7.37 0.23 5.55
N PRO A 53 6.86 0.61 6.73
CA PRO A 53 5.43 0.85 6.96
C PRO A 53 4.76 1.77 5.94
N ASN A 54 5.46 2.83 5.51
CA ASN A 54 4.92 3.84 4.59
C ASN A 54 4.60 3.31 3.19
N ILE A 55 5.28 2.23 2.74
CA ILE A 55 5.09 1.67 1.39
C ILE A 55 4.23 0.40 1.37
N ARG A 56 3.90 -0.19 2.54
CA ARG A 56 3.15 -1.45 2.63
C ARG A 56 1.82 -1.39 1.89
N ASP A 57 1.10 -0.30 2.04
CA ASP A 57 -0.20 -0.14 1.42
C ASP A 57 -0.10 0.13 -0.07
N ASP A 58 0.95 0.82 -0.54
CA ASP A 58 1.22 0.99 -1.97
C ASP A 58 1.56 -0.35 -2.63
N VAL A 59 2.36 -1.17 -1.96
CA VAL A 59 2.68 -2.54 -2.43
C VAL A 59 1.44 -3.42 -2.45
N ARG A 60 0.60 -3.39 -1.42
CA ARG A 60 -0.69 -4.11 -1.42
C ARG A 60 -1.56 -3.71 -2.60
N ARG A 61 -1.68 -2.41 -2.85
CA ARG A 61 -2.44 -1.86 -3.98
C ARG A 61 -1.91 -2.35 -5.32
N ALA A 62 -0.61 -2.28 -5.51
CA ALA A 62 0.02 -2.72 -6.74
C ALA A 62 -0.22 -4.22 -7.00
N TYR A 63 -0.15 -5.08 -5.97
CA TYR A 63 -0.50 -6.48 -6.11
C TYR A 63 -1.99 -6.70 -6.37
N LEU A 64 -2.88 -5.93 -5.78
CA LEU A 64 -4.33 -6.02 -6.05
C LEU A 64 -4.67 -5.63 -7.48
N VAL A 65 -4.00 -4.64 -8.04
CA VAL A 65 -4.13 -4.25 -9.46
C VAL A 65 -3.56 -5.34 -10.38
N LYS A 66 -2.40 -5.92 -10.03
CA LYS A 66 -1.78 -7.01 -10.79
C LYS A 66 -2.62 -8.28 -10.77
N GLY A 67 -3.32 -8.55 -9.67
CA GLY A 67 -4.09 -9.76 -9.45
C GLY A 67 -3.26 -11.01 -9.15
N THR A 68 -3.94 -12.16 -9.08
CA THR A 68 -3.33 -13.46 -8.79
C THR A 68 -2.54 -14.02 -9.96
N THR A 69 -1.40 -14.64 -9.69
CA THR A 69 -0.55 -15.29 -10.70
C THR A 69 -1.08 -16.71 -10.99
N LYS A 70 -1.75 -16.87 -12.12
CA LYS A 70 -2.38 -18.13 -12.55
C LYS A 70 -1.87 -18.54 -13.93
N PRO A 71 -0.82 -19.38 -14.03
CA PRO A 71 -0.24 -19.81 -15.30
C PRO A 71 -1.09 -20.92 -15.95
N PHE A 72 -2.18 -20.56 -16.61
CA PHE A 72 -3.01 -21.50 -17.37
C PHE A 72 -2.24 -22.01 -18.61
N GLY A 73 -2.46 -23.30 -18.94
CA GLY A 73 -1.77 -23.97 -20.05
C GLY A 73 -0.30 -24.31 -19.75
N HIS A 74 0.16 -24.14 -18.51
CA HIS A 74 1.51 -24.52 -18.12
C HIS A 74 1.63 -26.05 -17.95
N ASN A 75 2.76 -26.60 -18.40
CA ASN A 75 3.09 -28.01 -18.16
C ASN A 75 3.70 -28.16 -16.76
N PHE A 76 2.86 -28.52 -15.78
CA PHE A 76 3.27 -28.65 -14.39
C PHE A 76 4.21 -29.84 -14.19
N PRO A 77 5.35 -29.68 -13.51
CA PRO A 77 6.32 -30.75 -13.32
C PRO A 77 5.77 -31.85 -12.39
N GLN A 78 6.08 -33.11 -12.71
CA GLN A 78 5.76 -34.23 -11.86
C GLN A 78 6.82 -34.42 -10.79
N ASN A 79 6.39 -34.60 -9.55
CA ASN A 79 7.29 -35.01 -8.48
C ASN A 79 7.94 -36.36 -8.84
N PRO A 80 9.28 -36.48 -8.86
CA PRO A 80 9.95 -37.69 -9.32
C PRO A 80 9.67 -38.92 -8.47
N THR A 81 9.37 -38.73 -7.19
CA THR A 81 9.16 -39.82 -6.23
C THR A 81 7.74 -40.37 -6.28
N ASN A 82 6.71 -39.49 -6.21
CA ASN A 82 5.33 -39.93 -6.07
C ASN A 82 4.47 -39.71 -7.32
N LYS A 83 5.07 -39.18 -8.41
CA LYS A 83 4.43 -38.91 -9.71
C LYS A 83 3.19 -37.99 -9.60
N ARG A 84 3.09 -37.22 -8.52
CA ARG A 84 2.05 -36.22 -8.35
C ARG A 84 2.54 -34.86 -8.86
N MET A 85 1.60 -34.07 -9.36
CA MET A 85 1.86 -32.72 -9.85
C MET A 85 0.74 -31.78 -9.45
N PHE A 86 0.96 -30.50 -9.60
CA PHE A 86 -0.09 -29.48 -9.48
C PHE A 86 -1.17 -29.70 -10.53
N VAL A 87 -2.41 -29.45 -10.20
CA VAL A 87 -3.57 -29.58 -11.12
C VAL A 87 -4.12 -28.21 -11.45
N GLU A 88 -4.12 -27.84 -12.73
CA GLU A 88 -4.54 -26.53 -13.23
C GLU A 88 -5.94 -26.12 -12.76
N ASN A 89 -6.87 -27.07 -12.69
CA ASN A 89 -8.24 -26.81 -12.24
C ASN A 89 -8.31 -26.23 -10.81
N TRP A 90 -7.31 -26.45 -9.98
CA TRP A 90 -7.28 -25.82 -8.65
C TRP A 90 -7.18 -24.29 -8.73
N LEU A 91 -6.54 -23.73 -9.77
CA LEU A 91 -6.50 -22.28 -10.02
C LEU A 91 -7.88 -21.71 -10.40
N THR A 92 -8.71 -22.51 -11.05
CA THR A 92 -10.06 -22.11 -11.44
C THR A 92 -11.02 -22.12 -10.24
N VAL A 93 -10.93 -23.18 -9.42
CA VAL A 93 -11.83 -23.36 -8.27
C VAL A 93 -11.49 -22.42 -7.11
N ASN A 94 -10.20 -22.09 -6.93
CA ASN A 94 -9.72 -21.25 -5.82
C ASN A 94 -9.26 -19.89 -6.33
N ASP A 95 -10.03 -18.85 -6.06
CA ASP A 95 -9.74 -17.46 -6.45
C ASP A 95 -8.43 -16.93 -5.84
N TRP A 96 -8.12 -17.38 -4.63
CA TRP A 96 -6.97 -16.99 -3.81
C TRP A 96 -5.67 -17.71 -4.17
N LEU A 97 -5.75 -18.80 -4.95
CA LEU A 97 -4.61 -19.67 -5.21
C LEU A 97 -3.75 -19.12 -6.35
N GLU A 98 -2.46 -19.11 -6.12
CA GLU A 98 -1.42 -18.73 -7.08
C GLU A 98 -0.42 -19.85 -7.24
N TYR A 99 0.25 -19.89 -8.38
CA TYR A 99 1.33 -20.84 -8.62
C TYR A 99 2.58 -20.14 -9.11
N SER A 100 3.72 -20.47 -8.51
CA SER A 100 5.04 -20.02 -8.95
C SER A 100 5.68 -21.10 -9.84
N ILE A 101 5.82 -20.79 -11.11
CA ILE A 101 6.55 -21.68 -12.06
C ILE A 101 7.99 -21.87 -11.63
N LYS A 102 8.62 -20.80 -11.12
CA LYS A 102 10.03 -20.84 -10.69
C LYS A 102 10.28 -21.76 -9.51
N GLU A 103 9.34 -21.78 -8.54
CA GLU A 103 9.48 -22.52 -7.30
C GLU A 103 8.76 -23.89 -7.32
N ASP A 104 7.99 -24.21 -8.36
CA ASP A 104 7.04 -25.35 -8.40
C ASP A 104 6.23 -25.45 -7.10
N ALA A 105 5.55 -24.35 -6.75
CA ALA A 105 4.87 -24.25 -5.47
C ALA A 105 3.62 -23.39 -5.58
N ALA A 106 2.61 -23.70 -4.75
CA ALA A 106 1.39 -22.94 -4.62
C ALA A 106 1.44 -21.98 -3.43
N TYR A 107 0.82 -20.81 -3.59
CA TYR A 107 0.77 -19.73 -2.61
C TYR A 107 -0.64 -19.20 -2.45
N CYS A 108 -0.89 -18.49 -1.36
CA CYS A 108 -2.16 -17.83 -1.10
C CYS A 108 -2.00 -16.30 -1.21
N PHE A 109 -2.69 -15.71 -2.17
CA PHE A 109 -2.66 -14.27 -2.42
C PHE A 109 -3.16 -13.45 -1.24
N TYR A 110 -4.32 -13.80 -0.66
CA TYR A 110 -4.86 -13.06 0.48
C TYR A 110 -3.98 -13.13 1.72
N CYS A 111 -3.47 -14.35 2.01
CA CYS A 111 -2.58 -14.54 3.15
C CYS A 111 -1.24 -13.81 2.95
N PHE A 112 -0.72 -13.74 1.73
CA PHE A 112 0.48 -12.96 1.46
C PHE A 112 0.27 -11.47 1.79
N LEU A 113 -0.87 -10.89 1.38
CA LEU A 113 -1.12 -9.45 1.53
C LEU A 113 -1.55 -9.04 2.94
N PHE A 114 -2.39 -9.85 3.60
CA PHE A 114 -3.13 -9.41 4.79
C PHE A 114 -3.08 -10.37 5.98
N LYS A 115 -2.30 -11.48 5.90
CA LYS A 115 -2.20 -12.38 7.04
C LYS A 115 -1.57 -11.63 8.22
N GLN A 116 -2.28 -11.56 9.31
CA GLN A 116 -1.73 -11.14 10.57
C GLN A 116 -0.92 -12.28 11.18
N GLN A 117 0.26 -11.99 11.68
CA GLN A 117 1.04 -13.01 12.39
C GLN A 117 0.28 -13.38 13.68
N PRO A 118 -0.04 -14.67 13.90
CA PRO A 118 -0.59 -15.07 15.18
C PRO A 118 0.48 -14.96 16.24
N LEU A 119 0.04 -14.66 17.47
CA LEU A 119 0.89 -14.64 18.65
C LEU A 119 1.52 -16.02 18.96
N GLU A 120 0.91 -17.10 18.45
CA GLU A 120 1.41 -18.47 18.57
C GLU A 120 1.73 -19.06 17.19
N GLN A 121 2.94 -19.60 17.04
CA GLN A 121 3.37 -20.28 15.82
C GLN A 121 2.83 -21.71 15.81
N HIS A 122 1.82 -21.96 14.97
CA HIS A 122 1.37 -23.32 14.69
C HIS A 122 2.10 -23.93 13.49
N PHE A 123 2.41 -25.22 13.57
CA PHE A 123 3.10 -25.98 12.53
C PHE A 123 2.33 -25.88 11.19
N GLY A 124 3.03 -25.62 10.08
CA GLY A 124 2.43 -25.51 8.74
C GLY A 124 1.84 -24.13 8.39
N HIS A 125 1.94 -23.17 9.30
CA HIS A 125 1.38 -21.84 9.16
C HIS A 125 1.89 -21.04 7.95
N ASP A 126 3.14 -21.25 7.52
CA ASP A 126 3.81 -20.51 6.44
C ASP A 126 3.86 -21.27 5.11
N ALA A 127 3.23 -22.44 5.03
CA ALA A 127 3.27 -23.27 3.81
C ALA A 127 2.73 -22.55 2.57
N PHE A 128 1.70 -21.71 2.71
CA PHE A 128 1.09 -20.96 1.60
C PHE A 128 1.55 -19.50 1.50
N THR A 129 2.51 -19.07 2.31
CA THR A 129 2.99 -17.67 2.28
C THR A 129 4.48 -17.55 2.00
N LYS A 130 5.32 -18.27 2.76
CA LYS A 130 6.79 -18.14 2.67
C LYS A 130 7.44 -19.34 1.96
N VAL A 131 7.07 -20.56 2.37
CA VAL A 131 7.73 -21.79 1.92
C VAL A 131 7.26 -22.25 0.54
N GLY A 132 5.99 -22.04 0.24
CA GLY A 132 5.29 -22.59 -0.92
C GLY A 132 4.80 -24.02 -0.66
N TYR A 133 3.52 -24.26 -0.94
CA TYR A 133 2.90 -25.58 -0.78
C TYR A 133 3.23 -26.47 -1.97
N ARG A 134 3.79 -27.65 -1.71
CA ARG A 134 4.25 -28.63 -2.72
C ARG A 134 3.69 -30.05 -2.50
N ASN A 135 2.83 -30.24 -1.50
CA ASN A 135 2.29 -31.57 -1.19
C ASN A 135 1.09 -31.92 -2.07
N TRP A 136 1.35 -32.13 -3.35
CA TRP A 136 0.31 -32.42 -4.35
C TRP A 136 -0.48 -33.70 -4.06
N LYS A 137 0.11 -34.66 -3.34
CA LYS A 137 -0.57 -35.90 -2.93
C LYS A 137 -1.76 -35.61 -2.02
N ASN A 138 -1.62 -34.67 -1.11
CA ASN A 138 -2.63 -34.33 -0.11
C ASN A 138 -3.33 -32.98 -0.42
N ALA A 139 -3.26 -32.48 -1.65
CA ALA A 139 -3.80 -31.18 -2.01
C ALA A 139 -5.32 -31.08 -1.79
N TYR A 140 -6.08 -32.16 -2.04
CA TYR A 140 -7.53 -32.21 -1.77
C TYR A 140 -7.91 -31.95 -0.31
N GLN A 141 -7.02 -32.26 0.62
CA GLN A 141 -7.19 -31.96 2.05
C GLN A 141 -6.51 -30.64 2.43
N GLY A 142 -5.30 -30.41 1.92
CA GLY A 142 -4.46 -29.27 2.27
C GLY A 142 -5.04 -27.92 1.84
N LEU A 143 -5.65 -27.83 0.65
CA LEU A 143 -6.26 -26.58 0.17
C LEU A 143 -7.48 -26.19 1.02
N PRO A 144 -8.49 -27.05 1.24
CA PRO A 144 -9.61 -26.73 2.12
C PRO A 144 -9.17 -26.50 3.58
N GLN A 145 -8.18 -27.23 4.09
CA GLN A 145 -7.66 -27.06 5.43
C GLN A 145 -7.00 -25.68 5.60
N HIS A 146 -6.31 -25.17 4.56
CA HIS A 146 -5.75 -23.80 4.56
C HIS A 146 -6.86 -22.76 4.65
N VAL A 147 -7.93 -22.90 3.88
CA VAL A 147 -9.09 -22.01 3.93
C VAL A 147 -9.74 -22.06 5.33
N GLY A 148 -9.94 -23.24 5.87
CA GLY A 148 -10.50 -23.45 7.21
C GLY A 148 -11.90 -22.89 7.40
N GLY A 149 -12.29 -22.70 8.67
CA GLY A 149 -13.60 -22.12 9.04
C GLY A 149 -13.62 -20.58 8.98
N ALA A 150 -14.78 -19.99 9.24
CA ALA A 150 -15.03 -18.55 9.12
C ALA A 150 -13.99 -17.67 9.83
N ASN A 151 -13.49 -18.08 10.99
CA ASN A 151 -12.50 -17.34 11.79
C ASN A 151 -11.04 -17.74 11.50
N SER A 152 -10.77 -18.49 10.42
CA SER A 152 -9.42 -18.87 10.03
C SER A 152 -8.56 -17.66 9.68
N CYS A 153 -7.23 -17.82 9.72
CA CYS A 153 -6.30 -16.78 9.28
C CYS A 153 -6.52 -16.42 7.81
N HIS A 154 -6.87 -17.40 6.95
CA HIS A 154 -7.18 -17.18 5.55
C HIS A 154 -8.43 -16.30 5.36
N ASN A 155 -9.53 -16.64 6.02
CA ASN A 155 -10.77 -15.88 5.89
C ASN A 155 -10.67 -14.48 6.48
N ARG A 156 -9.93 -14.30 7.58
CA ARG A 156 -9.61 -12.96 8.10
C ARG A 156 -8.78 -12.14 7.11
N ALA A 157 -7.78 -12.74 6.47
CA ALA A 157 -6.98 -12.08 5.45
C ALA A 157 -7.82 -11.71 4.21
N ARG A 158 -8.75 -12.59 3.79
CA ARG A 158 -9.71 -12.31 2.70
C ARG A 158 -10.63 -11.14 3.04
N THR A 159 -11.20 -11.11 4.24
CA THR A 159 -12.03 -10.00 4.71
C THR A 159 -11.23 -8.69 4.76
N ALA A 160 -10.01 -8.72 5.29
CA ALA A 160 -9.14 -7.55 5.32
C ALA A 160 -8.80 -7.03 3.92
N CYS A 161 -8.66 -7.93 2.93
CA CYS A 161 -8.46 -7.56 1.52
C CYS A 161 -9.67 -6.80 0.96
N VAL A 162 -10.88 -7.31 1.18
CA VAL A 162 -12.13 -6.68 0.75
C VAL A 162 -12.31 -5.31 1.43
N ASP A 163 -12.08 -5.26 2.74
CA ASP A 163 -12.18 -4.02 3.51
C ASP A 163 -11.17 -2.98 3.05
N PHE A 164 -9.95 -3.40 2.72
CA PHE A 164 -8.90 -2.51 2.21
C PHE A 164 -9.31 -1.87 0.87
N GLN A 165 -9.86 -2.66 -0.05
CA GLN A 165 -10.38 -2.17 -1.32
C GLN A 165 -11.55 -1.20 -1.11
N ASN A 166 -12.51 -1.53 -0.23
CA ASN A 166 -13.69 -0.72 0.04
C ASN A 166 -13.36 0.60 0.77
N ARG A 167 -12.47 0.57 1.77
CA ARG A 167 -12.06 1.78 2.51
C ARG A 167 -11.41 2.78 1.58
N ARG A 168 -10.55 2.34 0.68
CA ARG A 168 -9.87 3.25 -0.25
C ARG A 168 -10.87 3.90 -1.21
N ALA A 169 -11.74 3.13 -1.85
CA ALA A 169 -12.77 3.69 -2.72
C ALA A 169 -13.68 4.68 -2.00
N SER A 170 -13.98 4.45 -0.71
CA SER A 170 -14.83 5.33 0.09
C SER A 170 -14.11 6.59 0.58
N VAL A 171 -12.86 6.49 1.05
CA VAL A 171 -12.12 7.61 1.67
C VAL A 171 -11.53 8.55 0.62
N GLU A 172 -10.88 8.02 -0.42
CA GLU A 172 -10.33 8.85 -1.50
C GLU A 172 -11.44 9.65 -2.20
N HIS A 173 -12.53 8.99 -2.56
CA HIS A 173 -13.65 9.66 -3.22
C HIS A 173 -14.33 10.71 -2.33
N LYS A 174 -14.45 10.47 -1.02
CA LYS A 174 -14.98 11.46 -0.08
C LYS A 174 -14.03 12.64 0.14
N VAL A 175 -12.71 12.38 0.26
CA VAL A 175 -11.71 13.44 0.44
C VAL A 175 -11.59 14.28 -0.81
N GLU A 176 -11.59 13.68 -2.00
CA GLU A 176 -11.52 14.38 -3.27
C GLU A 176 -12.77 15.24 -3.51
N ASN A 177 -13.96 14.70 -3.29
CA ASN A 177 -15.21 15.46 -3.39
C ASN A 177 -15.31 16.57 -2.34
N TRP A 178 -14.84 16.35 -1.11
CA TRP A 178 -14.85 17.38 -0.08
C TRP A 178 -13.87 18.51 -0.39
N SER A 179 -12.70 18.20 -0.91
CA SER A 179 -11.70 19.21 -1.35
C SER A 179 -12.28 20.09 -2.46
N VAL A 180 -12.87 19.51 -3.50
CA VAL A 180 -13.48 20.22 -4.63
C VAL A 180 -14.68 21.07 -4.19
N ASP A 181 -15.55 20.54 -3.34
CA ASP A 181 -16.71 21.29 -2.82
C ASP A 181 -16.30 22.43 -1.89
N ALA A 182 -15.26 22.23 -1.07
CA ALA A 182 -14.74 23.28 -0.20
C ALA A 182 -14.09 24.40 -1.02
N GLU A 183 -13.31 24.06 -2.05
CA GLU A 183 -12.68 25.00 -2.97
C GLU A 183 -13.75 25.82 -3.73
N ARG A 184 -14.74 25.16 -4.31
CA ARG A 184 -15.86 25.83 -4.99
C ARG A 184 -16.64 26.78 -4.07
N LYS A 185 -16.93 26.37 -2.84
CA LYS A 185 -17.58 27.21 -1.85
C LYS A 185 -16.75 28.44 -1.49
N TYR A 186 -15.44 28.25 -1.37
CA TYR A 186 -14.50 29.33 -1.11
C TYR A 186 -14.46 30.31 -2.28
N GLU A 187 -14.28 29.83 -3.52
CA GLU A 187 -14.29 30.65 -4.73
C GLU A 187 -15.60 31.45 -4.87
N THR A 188 -16.74 30.79 -4.65
CA THR A 188 -18.05 31.46 -4.71
C THR A 188 -18.15 32.61 -3.69
N ARG A 189 -17.68 32.38 -2.44
CA ARG A 189 -17.68 33.40 -1.40
C ARG A 189 -16.77 34.59 -1.74
N VAL A 190 -15.56 34.28 -2.21
CA VAL A 190 -14.60 35.33 -2.59
C VAL A 190 -15.13 36.14 -3.75
N THR A 191 -15.65 35.50 -4.79
CA THR A 191 -16.24 36.20 -5.94
C THR A 191 -17.41 37.09 -5.53
N ALA A 192 -18.37 36.56 -4.77
CA ALA A 192 -19.50 37.37 -4.27
C ALA A 192 -19.03 38.54 -3.42
N SER A 193 -18.04 38.34 -2.55
CA SER A 193 -17.47 39.43 -1.74
C SER A 193 -16.83 40.54 -2.59
N LEU A 194 -16.13 40.19 -3.66
CA LEU A 194 -15.51 41.12 -4.59
C LEU A 194 -16.56 41.89 -5.40
N ASP A 195 -17.61 41.19 -5.86
CA ASP A 195 -18.70 41.81 -6.64
C ASP A 195 -19.50 42.84 -5.79
N VAL A 196 -19.84 42.47 -4.54
CA VAL A 196 -20.49 43.35 -3.59
C VAL A 196 -19.61 44.56 -3.25
N ALA A 197 -18.32 44.33 -2.96
CA ALA A 197 -17.39 45.42 -2.70
C ALA A 197 -17.26 46.36 -3.91
N GLY A 198 -17.12 45.81 -5.11
CA GLY A 198 -17.06 46.58 -6.36
C GLY A 198 -18.33 47.45 -6.57
N TYR A 199 -19.49 46.88 -6.32
CA TYR A 199 -20.76 47.59 -6.40
C TYR A 199 -20.82 48.73 -5.39
N LEU A 200 -20.53 48.48 -4.12
CA LEU A 200 -20.58 49.50 -3.07
C LEU A 200 -19.61 50.67 -3.33
N ILE A 201 -18.42 50.38 -3.86
CA ILE A 201 -17.45 51.40 -4.25
C ILE A 201 -17.99 52.24 -5.41
N ALA A 202 -18.50 51.57 -6.46
CA ALA A 202 -19.01 52.25 -7.64
C ALA A 202 -20.18 53.17 -7.35
N GLN A 203 -21.03 52.81 -6.37
CA GLN A 203 -22.17 53.58 -5.93
C GLN A 203 -21.89 54.56 -4.77
N ALA A 204 -20.62 54.62 -4.30
CA ALA A 204 -20.24 55.42 -3.13
C ALA A 204 -21.03 55.10 -1.86
N HIS A 205 -21.46 53.84 -1.69
CA HIS A 205 -22.18 53.40 -0.50
C HIS A 205 -21.22 53.00 0.64
N ALA A 206 -21.68 53.22 1.88
CA ALA A 206 -20.93 52.77 3.06
C ALA A 206 -20.93 51.22 3.13
N PHE A 207 -19.79 50.62 3.49
CA PHE A 207 -19.66 49.18 3.70
C PHE A 207 -20.31 48.75 5.00
N ARG A 208 -20.07 49.48 6.08
CA ARG A 208 -20.43 49.15 7.45
C ARG A 208 -21.76 49.74 7.86
N GLY A 209 -22.46 49.04 8.73
CA GLY A 209 -23.60 49.57 9.48
C GLY A 209 -23.17 50.30 10.76
N HIS A 210 -24.14 50.87 11.46
CA HIS A 210 -23.92 51.47 12.76
C HIS A 210 -23.72 50.41 13.86
N ASP A 211 -24.36 49.25 13.71
CA ASP A 211 -24.26 48.10 14.60
C ASP A 211 -24.21 46.82 13.74
N GLU A 212 -23.05 46.10 13.82
CA GLU A 212 -22.79 44.87 13.06
C GLU A 212 -23.04 43.61 13.91
N SER A 213 -23.68 43.70 15.08
CA SER A 213 -24.02 42.56 15.91
C SER A 213 -25.06 41.64 15.27
N ASP A 214 -25.07 40.36 15.65
CA ASP A 214 -26.06 39.38 15.15
C ASP A 214 -27.52 39.73 15.50
N SER A 215 -27.75 40.63 16.47
CA SER A 215 -29.07 41.13 16.85
C SER A 215 -29.49 42.36 16.10
N SER A 216 -28.63 42.95 15.29
CA SER A 216 -28.95 44.15 14.50
C SER A 216 -29.87 43.85 13.33
N LEU A 217 -30.87 44.69 13.10
CA LEU A 217 -31.76 44.58 11.93
C LEU A 217 -31.13 45.14 10.65
N ASN A 218 -29.98 45.79 10.75
CA ASN A 218 -29.21 46.31 9.61
C ASN A 218 -27.72 46.35 10.00
N ARG A 219 -26.99 45.28 9.61
CA ARG A 219 -25.55 45.11 9.89
C ARG A 219 -24.64 45.87 8.91
N GLY A 220 -25.24 46.56 7.96
CA GLY A 220 -24.54 47.34 6.95
C GLY A 220 -24.55 46.68 5.56
N ASN A 221 -24.37 47.53 4.55
CA ASN A 221 -24.62 47.14 3.16
C ASN A 221 -23.80 45.93 2.71
N PHE A 222 -22.58 45.83 3.17
CA PHE A 222 -21.74 44.70 2.75
C PHE A 222 -22.21 43.36 3.34
N LEU A 223 -22.55 43.29 4.61
CA LEU A 223 -23.04 42.10 5.26
C LEU A 223 -24.41 41.68 4.76
N GLU A 224 -25.33 42.67 4.61
CA GLU A 224 -26.66 42.40 4.11
C GLU A 224 -26.75 41.95 2.64
N MET A 225 -25.75 42.28 1.82
CA MET A 225 -25.69 41.83 0.42
C MET A 225 -24.97 40.51 0.21
N ILE A 226 -24.21 40.00 1.20
CA ILE A 226 -23.44 38.78 1.11
C ILE A 226 -24.19 37.56 1.69
N GLU A 227 -25.20 37.76 2.55
CA GLU A 227 -26.11 36.74 3.06
C GLU A 227 -27.09 36.24 2.01
#